data_0951c7fe9bb5ac474600b61fc3600b67
#
_entry.id   0951c7fe9bb5ac474600b61fc3600b67
#
_cell.length_a   1.000
_cell.length_b   1.000
_cell.length_c   1.000
_cell.angle_alpha   90.00
_cell.angle_beta   90.00
_cell.angle_gamma   90.00
#
_symmetry.space_group_name_H-M   'P 1'
#
loop_
_entity.id
_entity.type
_entity.pdbx_description
1 polymer ?
#
loop_
_entity_poly.entity_id
_entity_poly.type
_entity_poly.pdbx_seq_one_letter_code
_entity_poly.pdbx_strand_id
1 'polypeptide(L)'
;MNLHAGRLTVGAAMVVVIAALAACGGGGGGGGNDSAAASPVAGATPVLSARSSGEGTFYGATGEGQCSFDASPGNLMVAAMNDHDYAAAAACGEFVSVSGPNGSVTVRITDRCPECKPGDIDLSAQAFARIADPVAGRVPIGWQVVAGDVAGPIAFRFKEGSTRYWTAIQVRNHRLPISGLEIKPAGSSAWISVARTDYNYFVHPAEIAAGPLQVRVTALGGATLLDTLPEPAGGVVVQGKAQFP
;
A
#
# COMPACT_ATOMS: atom_id res chain seq x y z
N MET A 1 31.62 29.97 -41.32
CA MET A 1 32.96 30.41 -40.85
C MET A 1 33.25 29.74 -39.53
N ASN A 2 34.30 28.88 -39.57
CA ASN A 2 35.15 28.31 -38.47
C ASN A 2 34.43 27.54 -37.34
N LEU A 3 34.33 26.22 -37.31
CA LEU A 3 35.35 25.15 -37.06
C LEU A 3 36.27 25.44 -35.85
N HIS A 4 36.08 24.69 -34.76
CA HIS A 4 37.22 24.11 -34.07
C HIS A 4 36.81 22.80 -33.37
N ALA A 5 37.44 21.74 -33.86
CA ALA A 5 37.44 20.40 -33.27
C ALA A 5 38.59 20.33 -32.23
N GLY A 6 38.39 19.62 -31.16
CA GLY A 6 39.40 19.26 -30.18
C GLY A 6 39.26 17.80 -29.76
N ARG A 7 40.09 16.93 -30.37
CA ARG A 7 40.40 15.57 -29.92
C ARG A 7 41.57 15.59 -28.95
N LEU A 8 41.52 14.79 -27.89
CA LEU A 8 42.70 14.19 -27.22
C LEU A 8 42.25 12.93 -26.48
N THR A 9 42.54 11.78 -26.93
CA THR A 9 43.53 10.71 -26.71
C THR A 9 43.72 10.24 -25.27
N VAL A 10 43.29 9.01 -25.04
CA VAL A 10 43.92 7.75 -24.57
C VAL A 10 44.95 7.85 -23.45
N GLY A 11 44.74 7.07 -22.40
CA GLY A 11 45.71 6.67 -21.41
C GLY A 11 45.30 5.39 -20.70
N ALA A 12 45.72 4.25 -21.21
CA ALA A 12 45.69 2.95 -20.55
C ALA A 12 46.83 2.84 -19.57
N ALA A 13 46.59 2.42 -18.34
CA ALA A 13 47.60 1.96 -17.43
C ALA A 13 47.22 0.61 -16.83
N MET A 14 47.94 -0.37 -17.27
CA MET A 14 47.99 -1.75 -16.81
C MET A 14 48.96 -1.82 -15.64
N VAL A 15 48.61 -2.37 -14.49
CA VAL A 15 49.57 -2.78 -13.45
C VAL A 15 49.27 -4.16 -12.95
N VAL A 16 50.31 -4.89 -12.90
CA VAL A 16 50.54 -6.33 -12.80
C VAL A 16 50.39 -6.84 -11.38
N VAL A 17 49.92 -8.09 -11.30
CA VAL A 17 49.82 -9.04 -10.19
C VAL A 17 51.20 -9.25 -9.51
N ILE A 18 51.22 -9.34 -8.20
CA ILE A 18 52.19 -10.13 -7.45
C ILE A 18 51.44 -11.00 -6.41
N ALA A 19 51.53 -12.30 -6.59
CA ALA A 19 51.16 -13.32 -5.63
C ALA A 19 52.36 -13.54 -4.67
N ALA A 20 52.08 -13.64 -3.38
CA ALA A 20 53.00 -14.20 -2.42
C ALA A 20 52.26 -15.19 -1.52
N LEU A 21 52.57 -16.46 -1.67
CA LEU A 21 52.28 -17.54 -0.72
C LEU A 21 53.27 -17.47 0.43
N ALA A 22 52.77 -17.59 1.65
CA ALA A 22 53.54 -18.12 2.76
C ALA A 22 52.64 -18.87 3.71
N ALA A 23 53.07 -20.07 4.06
CA ALA A 23 52.33 -21.09 4.81
C ALA A 23 52.72 -21.10 6.29
N CYS A 24 51.80 -21.74 7.08
CA CYS A 24 52.01 -22.48 8.34
C CYS A 24 52.21 -21.70 9.64
N GLY A 25 51.35 -22.06 10.60
CA GLY A 25 51.64 -22.12 12.02
C GLY A 25 50.47 -21.99 12.98
N GLY A 26 49.93 -23.07 13.39
CA GLY A 26 49.24 -23.60 14.51
C GLY A 26 48.78 -22.75 15.69
N GLY A 27 47.63 -23.15 16.22
CA GLY A 27 47.35 -23.13 17.66
C GLY A 27 46.17 -22.34 18.15
N GLY A 28 45.03 -22.99 18.36
CA GLY A 28 44.22 -22.96 19.59
C GLY A 28 43.44 -21.74 19.95
N GLY A 29 42.15 -21.94 20.18
CA GLY A 29 41.34 -21.12 21.09
C GLY A 29 40.00 -20.67 20.51
N GLY A 30 38.94 -21.36 20.89
CA GLY A 30 37.56 -21.18 20.50
C GLY A 30 37.00 -19.80 20.78
N GLY A 31 36.09 -19.42 19.95
CA GLY A 31 35.23 -18.27 20.04
C GLY A 31 34.32 -18.29 18.82
N GLY A 32 33.42 -19.27 18.76
CA GLY A 32 32.39 -19.31 17.76
C GLY A 32 31.43 -18.14 18.01
N ASN A 33 31.56 -17.06 17.24
CA ASN A 33 30.48 -16.17 16.99
C ASN A 33 29.56 -16.83 15.96
N ASP A 34 28.72 -17.74 16.44
CA ASP A 34 27.55 -18.14 15.71
C ASP A 34 26.64 -16.93 15.61
N SER A 35 26.81 -16.16 14.52
CA SER A 35 25.74 -15.29 14.03
C SER A 35 24.61 -16.23 13.58
N ALA A 36 23.81 -16.65 14.57
CA ALA A 36 22.54 -17.27 14.32
C ALA A 36 21.71 -16.28 13.49
N ALA A 37 21.60 -16.55 12.19
CA ALA A 37 20.60 -15.93 11.36
C ALA A 37 19.26 -16.18 12.07
N ALA A 38 18.66 -15.12 12.62
CA ALA A 38 17.36 -15.21 13.24
C ALA A 38 16.40 -15.75 12.19
N SER A 39 15.94 -16.95 12.39
CA SER A 39 14.83 -17.52 11.62
C SER A 39 13.67 -16.55 11.69
N PRO A 40 12.96 -16.23 10.58
CA PRO A 40 11.81 -15.36 10.63
C PRO A 40 10.79 -15.98 11.59
N VAL A 41 10.43 -15.23 12.62
CA VAL A 41 9.35 -15.61 13.53
C VAL A 41 8.08 -15.74 12.67
N ALA A 42 7.61 -16.96 12.49
CA ALA A 42 6.36 -17.21 11.78
C ALA A 42 5.23 -16.51 12.54
N GLY A 43 4.66 -15.45 11.95
CA GLY A 43 3.51 -14.73 12.51
C GLY A 43 3.66 -13.21 12.63
N ALA A 44 4.83 -12.62 12.39
CA ALA A 44 4.95 -11.16 12.40
C ALA A 44 4.32 -10.55 11.13
N THR A 45 3.34 -9.67 11.30
CA THR A 45 2.75 -8.90 10.20
C THR A 45 3.83 -8.03 9.54
N PRO A 46 4.06 -8.14 8.23
CA PRO A 46 5.07 -7.34 7.55
C PRO A 46 4.81 -5.83 7.71
N VAL A 47 5.83 -5.09 8.14
CA VAL A 47 5.82 -3.63 8.23
C VAL A 47 6.20 -3.05 6.88
N LEU A 48 5.42 -2.07 6.39
CA LEU A 48 5.53 -1.52 5.04
C LEU A 48 5.98 -0.05 5.00
N SER A 49 5.98 0.65 6.16
CA SER A 49 6.42 2.04 6.26
C SER A 49 7.32 2.28 7.47
N ALA A 50 8.02 3.40 7.49
CA ALA A 50 8.60 3.95 8.71
C ALA A 50 7.51 4.20 9.76
N ARG A 51 7.91 4.33 11.03
CA ARG A 51 7.00 4.68 12.11
C ARG A 51 6.69 6.18 12.07
N SER A 52 5.41 6.51 12.16
CA SER A 52 4.89 7.86 12.34
C SER A 52 4.41 8.04 13.80
N SER A 53 4.20 9.28 14.20
CA SER A 53 3.66 9.64 15.52
C SER A 53 2.73 10.83 15.42
N GLY A 54 1.75 10.90 16.30
CA GLY A 54 0.75 11.94 16.39
C GLY A 54 -0.19 11.72 17.55
N GLU A 55 -1.41 12.20 17.43
CA GLU A 55 -2.47 12.01 18.41
C GLU A 55 -3.56 11.10 17.84
N GLY A 56 -4.08 10.22 18.69
CA GLY A 56 -5.26 9.40 18.42
C GLY A 56 -6.49 10.01 19.07
N THR A 57 -7.54 10.20 18.31
CA THR A 57 -8.89 10.55 18.76
C THR A 57 -9.87 9.45 18.34
N PHE A 58 -11.17 9.64 18.57
CA PHE A 58 -12.15 8.68 18.05
C PHE A 58 -13.47 9.35 17.67
N TYR A 59 -14.18 8.69 16.75
CA TYR A 59 -15.48 9.10 16.23
C TYR A 59 -16.45 7.93 16.08
N GLY A 60 -17.68 8.24 15.73
CA GLY A 60 -18.74 7.25 15.49
C GLY A 60 -18.64 6.58 14.12
N ALA A 61 -17.53 5.87 13.86
CA ALA A 61 -17.30 5.21 12.59
C ALA A 61 -18.32 4.10 12.30
N THR A 62 -18.74 3.99 11.04
CA THR A 62 -19.58 2.91 10.53
C THR A 62 -18.82 1.96 9.59
N GLY A 63 -17.61 2.31 9.19
CA GLY A 63 -16.84 1.67 8.14
C GLY A 63 -16.99 2.35 6.77
N GLU A 64 -18.01 3.18 6.60
CA GLU A 64 -18.14 4.13 5.48
C GLU A 64 -17.25 5.33 5.70
N GLY A 65 -17.03 6.12 4.64
CA GLY A 65 -16.30 7.37 4.69
C GLY A 65 -15.79 7.78 3.31
N GLN A 66 -14.85 8.72 3.29
CA GLN A 66 -14.28 9.29 2.06
C GLN A 66 -13.66 8.23 1.13
N CYS A 67 -13.22 7.08 1.66
CA CYS A 67 -12.72 5.97 0.86
C CYS A 67 -13.80 5.21 0.08
N SER A 68 -15.09 5.58 0.18
CA SER A 68 -16.22 4.97 -0.54
C SER A 68 -16.36 3.44 -0.33
N PHE A 69 -15.95 2.93 0.83
CA PHE A 69 -16.30 1.57 1.23
C PHE A 69 -17.73 1.52 1.79
N ASP A 70 -18.31 0.34 1.77
CA ASP A 70 -19.62 0.11 2.39
C ASP A 70 -19.48 0.03 3.92
N ALA A 71 -20.57 0.27 4.64
CA ALA A 71 -20.63 0.07 6.08
C ALA A 71 -20.18 -1.34 6.47
N SER A 72 -19.44 -1.45 7.57
CA SER A 72 -18.90 -2.72 8.08
C SER A 72 -19.24 -2.94 9.56
N PRO A 73 -20.54 -3.01 9.94
CA PRO A 73 -20.95 -3.06 11.34
C PRO A 73 -20.44 -4.30 12.09
N GLY A 74 -20.07 -5.36 11.37
CA GLY A 74 -19.47 -6.58 11.95
C GLY A 74 -17.97 -6.45 12.28
N ASN A 75 -17.28 -5.42 11.74
CA ASN A 75 -15.89 -5.16 12.03
C ASN A 75 -15.61 -3.65 11.94
N LEU A 76 -15.53 -3.03 13.10
CA LEU A 76 -15.25 -1.59 13.24
C LEU A 76 -13.79 -1.32 13.66
N MET A 77 -12.85 -2.22 13.36
CA MET A 77 -11.42 -1.90 13.42
C MET A 77 -11.04 -1.04 12.21
N VAL A 78 -11.55 0.20 12.20
CA VAL A 78 -11.40 1.18 11.12
C VAL A 78 -10.99 2.55 11.68
N ALA A 79 -10.46 3.40 10.80
CA ALA A 79 -10.04 4.75 11.16
C ALA A 79 -10.13 5.72 9.96
N ALA A 80 -10.16 7.02 10.31
CA ALA A 80 -9.96 8.12 9.40
C ALA A 80 -8.50 8.60 9.47
N MET A 81 -7.85 8.74 8.33
CA MET A 81 -6.49 9.24 8.20
C MET A 81 -6.50 10.78 8.08
N ASN A 82 -5.54 11.47 8.69
CA ASN A 82 -5.35 12.90 8.47
C ASN A 82 -5.14 13.22 6.98
N ASP A 83 -5.42 14.45 6.57
CA ASP A 83 -5.44 14.85 5.16
C ASP A 83 -4.08 14.66 4.45
N HIS A 84 -2.98 14.95 5.16
CA HIS A 84 -1.63 14.82 4.61
C HIS A 84 -1.30 13.35 4.30
N ASP A 85 -1.52 12.45 5.25
CA ASP A 85 -1.17 11.03 5.11
C ASP A 85 -2.26 10.25 4.35
N TYR A 86 -3.47 10.79 4.23
CA TYR A 86 -4.53 10.29 3.34
C TYR A 86 -4.09 10.32 1.86
N ALA A 87 -3.26 11.31 1.49
CA ALA A 87 -2.55 11.40 0.22
C ALA A 87 -3.46 11.16 -1.00
N ALA A 88 -4.56 11.94 -1.12
CA ALA A 88 -5.54 11.81 -2.20
C ALA A 88 -6.06 10.36 -2.38
N ALA A 89 -6.47 9.74 -1.29
CA ALA A 89 -6.96 8.36 -1.18
C ALA A 89 -5.91 7.25 -1.38
N ALA A 90 -4.61 7.55 -1.40
CA ALA A 90 -3.59 6.51 -1.46
C ALA A 90 -3.65 5.59 -0.22
N ALA A 91 -4.00 6.14 0.96
CA ALA A 91 -4.17 5.39 2.19
C ALA A 91 -5.45 4.55 2.27
N CYS A 92 -6.40 4.73 1.36
CA CYS A 92 -7.68 4.03 1.41
C CYS A 92 -7.50 2.51 1.33
N GLY A 93 -8.03 1.81 2.34
CA GLY A 93 -8.00 0.36 2.43
C GLY A 93 -6.70 -0.22 2.96
N GLU A 94 -5.67 0.59 3.22
CA GLU A 94 -4.46 0.12 3.88
C GLU A 94 -4.71 -0.23 5.35
N PHE A 95 -3.85 -1.08 5.89
CA PHE A 95 -3.88 -1.45 7.28
C PHE A 95 -2.77 -0.72 8.04
N VAL A 96 -3.13 -0.19 9.20
CA VAL A 96 -2.25 0.58 10.05
C VAL A 96 -2.23 -0.04 11.45
N SER A 97 -1.05 -0.40 11.93
CA SER A 97 -0.85 -0.79 13.32
C SER A 97 -0.64 0.46 14.16
N VAL A 98 -1.56 0.73 15.06
CA VAL A 98 -1.57 1.91 15.94
C VAL A 98 -1.27 1.46 17.36
N SER A 99 -0.29 2.11 18.02
CA SER A 99 0.08 1.88 19.42
C SER A 99 -0.23 3.12 20.25
N GLY A 100 -0.89 2.93 21.37
CA GLY A 100 -1.19 3.95 22.37
C GLY A 100 -0.80 3.51 23.77
N PRO A 101 -1.22 4.22 24.83
CA PRO A 101 -0.80 3.95 26.22
C PRO A 101 -1.13 2.55 26.72
N ASN A 102 -2.26 1.96 26.30
CA ASN A 102 -2.75 0.69 26.86
C ASN A 102 -2.56 -0.52 25.93
N GLY A 103 -1.97 -0.33 24.72
CA GLY A 103 -1.76 -1.43 23.80
C GLY A 103 -1.68 -1.01 22.34
N SER A 104 -1.95 -1.96 21.46
CA SER A 104 -1.92 -1.75 20.02
C SER A 104 -3.14 -2.37 19.35
N VAL A 105 -3.52 -1.80 18.20
CA VAL A 105 -4.60 -2.30 17.34
C VAL A 105 -4.21 -2.14 15.88
N THR A 106 -4.64 -3.07 15.04
CA THR A 106 -4.57 -2.88 13.58
C THR A 106 -5.93 -2.44 13.07
N VAL A 107 -5.96 -1.33 12.35
CA VAL A 107 -7.16 -0.74 11.76
C VAL A 107 -7.02 -0.64 10.24
N ARG A 108 -8.14 -0.68 9.53
CA ARG A 108 -8.19 -0.34 8.10
C ARG A 108 -8.60 1.12 7.93
N ILE A 109 -7.91 1.84 7.06
CA ILE A 109 -8.29 3.22 6.72
C ILE A 109 -9.49 3.20 5.76
N THR A 110 -10.59 3.80 6.21
CA THR A 110 -11.85 3.86 5.45
C THR A 110 -12.34 5.29 5.25
N ASP A 111 -11.72 6.25 5.95
CA ASP A 111 -12.18 7.62 5.93
C ASP A 111 -11.02 8.62 6.00
N ARG A 112 -11.34 9.90 5.89
CA ARG A 112 -10.44 11.05 5.98
C ARG A 112 -10.88 11.97 7.11
N CYS A 113 -9.90 12.47 7.88
CA CYS A 113 -10.07 13.49 8.92
C CYS A 113 -9.39 14.80 8.45
N PRO A 114 -10.12 15.72 7.82
CA PRO A 114 -9.54 16.96 7.29
C PRO A 114 -8.96 17.89 8.36
N GLU A 115 -9.53 17.88 9.58
CA GLU A 115 -9.11 18.69 10.73
C GLU A 115 -7.94 18.08 11.51
N CYS A 116 -7.59 16.81 11.27
CA CYS A 116 -6.47 16.14 11.92
C CYS A 116 -5.14 16.66 11.38
N LYS A 117 -4.16 16.85 12.25
CA LYS A 117 -2.80 17.25 11.86
C LYS A 117 -2.04 16.08 11.24
N PRO A 118 -0.99 16.34 10.44
CA PRO A 118 -0.10 15.27 9.96
C PRO A 118 0.36 14.36 11.09
N GLY A 119 0.22 13.05 10.89
CA GLY A 119 0.52 12.02 11.88
C GLY A 119 -0.63 11.64 12.81
N ASP A 120 -1.69 12.43 12.92
CA ASP A 120 -2.87 12.10 13.73
C ASP A 120 -3.75 11.06 13.03
N ILE A 121 -4.45 10.26 13.82
CA ILE A 121 -5.45 9.28 13.34
C ILE A 121 -6.72 9.40 14.18
N ASP A 122 -7.88 9.49 13.53
CA ASP A 122 -9.19 9.44 14.18
C ASP A 122 -9.75 8.01 14.07
N LEU A 123 -9.76 7.31 15.18
CA LEU A 123 -10.10 5.89 15.28
C LEU A 123 -11.62 5.70 15.42
N SER A 124 -12.13 4.52 15.08
CA SER A 124 -13.43 4.14 15.62
C SER A 124 -13.37 4.06 17.14
N ALA A 125 -14.50 4.27 17.84
CA ALA A 125 -14.56 4.14 19.29
C ALA A 125 -14.10 2.75 19.77
N GLN A 126 -14.39 1.70 18.99
CA GLN A 126 -14.00 0.32 19.29
C GLN A 126 -12.48 0.11 19.15
N ALA A 127 -11.85 0.72 18.16
CA ALA A 127 -10.42 0.66 17.96
C ALA A 127 -9.68 1.49 19.03
N PHE A 128 -10.17 2.69 19.34
CA PHE A 128 -9.59 3.56 20.36
C PHE A 128 -9.56 2.87 21.73
N ALA A 129 -10.65 2.17 22.13
CA ALA A 129 -10.74 1.43 23.37
C ALA A 129 -9.70 0.28 23.51
N ARG A 130 -9.04 -0.13 22.41
CA ARG A 130 -7.94 -1.10 22.43
C ARG A 130 -6.61 -0.48 22.83
N ILE A 131 -6.46 0.83 22.65
CA ILE A 131 -5.18 1.53 22.86
C ILE A 131 -5.21 2.54 23.99
N ALA A 132 -6.40 2.93 24.48
CA ALA A 132 -6.56 3.91 25.55
C ALA A 132 -7.92 3.76 26.24
N ASP A 133 -8.05 4.37 27.43
CA ASP A 133 -9.36 4.59 28.05
C ASP A 133 -10.13 5.63 27.25
N PRO A 134 -11.39 5.36 26.83
CA PRO A 134 -12.22 6.33 26.10
C PRO A 134 -12.43 7.66 26.82
N VAL A 135 -12.35 7.69 28.15
CA VAL A 135 -12.46 8.92 28.96
C VAL A 135 -11.32 9.92 28.62
N ALA A 136 -10.16 9.42 28.17
CA ALA A 136 -9.03 10.27 27.77
C ALA A 136 -9.34 11.13 26.53
N GLY A 137 -10.25 10.69 25.65
CA GLY A 137 -10.68 11.37 24.43
C GLY A 137 -9.59 11.55 23.37
N ARG A 138 -8.34 11.80 23.80
CA ARG A 138 -7.16 12.04 22.96
C ARG A 138 -5.90 11.52 23.66
N VAL A 139 -5.07 10.79 22.93
CA VAL A 139 -3.83 10.20 23.46
C VAL A 139 -2.70 10.28 22.43
N PRO A 140 -1.43 10.35 22.87
CA PRO A 140 -0.30 10.20 21.96
C PRO A 140 -0.27 8.78 21.37
N ILE A 141 -0.02 8.69 20.08
CA ILE A 141 0.10 7.43 19.34
C ILE A 141 1.38 7.34 18.52
N GLY A 142 1.78 6.12 18.24
CA GLY A 142 2.71 5.81 17.18
C GLY A 142 2.09 4.79 16.24
N TRP A 143 2.32 4.93 14.93
CA TRP A 143 1.72 4.02 13.97
C TRP A 143 2.62 3.72 12.78
N GLN A 144 2.31 2.68 12.04
CA GLN A 144 3.00 2.29 10.82
C GLN A 144 2.07 1.48 9.94
N VAL A 145 2.26 1.58 8.62
CA VAL A 145 1.53 0.78 7.64
C VAL A 145 2.03 -0.66 7.70
N VAL A 146 1.10 -1.60 7.71
CA VAL A 146 1.39 -3.03 7.78
C VAL A 146 0.60 -3.78 6.69
N ALA A 147 1.04 -4.99 6.36
CA ALA A 147 0.23 -5.85 5.51
C ALA A 147 -1.04 -6.30 6.25
N GLY A 148 -2.18 -6.26 5.57
CA GLY A 148 -3.45 -6.68 6.16
C GLY A 148 -3.57 -8.21 6.26
N ASP A 149 -4.25 -8.66 7.29
CA ASP A 149 -4.72 -10.04 7.40
C ASP A 149 -6.14 -10.11 6.82
N VAL A 150 -6.24 -10.41 5.53
CA VAL A 150 -7.50 -10.47 4.79
C VAL A 150 -7.66 -11.83 4.12
N ALA A 151 -8.86 -12.36 4.20
CA ALA A 151 -9.21 -13.63 3.55
C ALA A 151 -9.61 -13.41 2.08
N GLY A 152 -9.24 -14.36 1.22
CA GLY A 152 -9.65 -14.39 -0.18
C GLY A 152 -8.89 -13.42 -1.08
N PRO A 153 -9.27 -13.36 -2.36
CA PRO A 153 -8.63 -12.52 -3.37
C PRO A 153 -9.02 -11.03 -3.20
N ILE A 154 -8.31 -10.16 -3.93
CA ILE A 154 -8.78 -8.78 -4.12
C ILE A 154 -10.14 -8.79 -4.83
N ALA A 155 -10.89 -7.72 -4.70
CA ALA A 155 -12.14 -7.53 -5.42
C ALA A 155 -12.16 -6.17 -6.12
N PHE A 156 -13.02 -6.05 -7.12
CA PHE A 156 -13.21 -4.83 -7.90
C PHE A 156 -14.67 -4.41 -7.81
N ARG A 157 -14.93 -3.13 -7.63
CA ARG A 157 -16.27 -2.56 -7.75
C ARG A 157 -16.29 -1.51 -8.84
N PHE A 158 -17.19 -1.64 -9.77
CA PHE A 158 -17.56 -0.54 -10.65
C PHE A 158 -18.47 0.44 -9.90
N LYS A 159 -18.10 1.74 -9.92
CA LYS A 159 -18.93 2.79 -9.32
C LYS A 159 -20.29 2.85 -10.02
N GLU A 160 -21.34 3.22 -9.28
CA GLU A 160 -22.64 3.54 -9.88
C GLU A 160 -22.48 4.53 -11.02
N GLY A 161 -23.14 4.25 -12.15
CA GLY A 161 -23.01 5.02 -13.38
C GLY A 161 -21.83 4.62 -14.28
N SER A 162 -21.00 3.64 -13.88
CA SER A 162 -19.95 3.13 -14.77
C SER A 162 -20.54 2.44 -16.00
N THR A 163 -19.98 2.78 -17.13
CA THR A 163 -20.23 2.19 -18.45
C THR A 163 -18.94 2.21 -19.25
N ARG A 164 -18.92 1.68 -20.47
CA ARG A 164 -17.76 1.80 -21.36
C ARG A 164 -17.41 3.25 -21.74
N TYR A 165 -18.32 4.22 -21.57
CA TYR A 165 -18.09 5.64 -21.87
C TYR A 165 -17.49 6.41 -20.69
N TRP A 166 -17.63 5.90 -19.47
CA TRP A 166 -17.06 6.42 -18.26
C TRP A 166 -16.88 5.27 -17.27
N THR A 167 -15.66 4.88 -17.02
CA THR A 167 -15.33 3.72 -16.19
C THR A 167 -14.66 4.15 -14.90
N ALA A 168 -15.23 3.78 -13.76
CA ALA A 168 -14.64 4.03 -12.44
C ALA A 168 -14.55 2.72 -11.67
N ILE A 169 -13.33 2.33 -11.27
CA ILE A 169 -13.02 1.06 -10.62
C ILE A 169 -12.43 1.32 -9.24
N GLN A 170 -12.98 0.68 -8.20
CA GLN A 170 -12.41 0.62 -6.88
C GLN A 170 -11.77 -0.76 -6.65
N VAL A 171 -10.54 -0.80 -6.16
CA VAL A 171 -9.89 -2.03 -5.71
C VAL A 171 -10.23 -2.23 -4.23
N ARG A 172 -10.67 -3.43 -3.88
CA ARG A 172 -11.15 -3.81 -2.55
C ARG A 172 -10.45 -5.05 -2.02
N ASN A 173 -10.53 -5.29 -0.74
CA ASN A 173 -10.01 -6.50 -0.08
C ASN A 173 -8.52 -6.75 -0.36
N HIS A 174 -7.73 -5.69 -0.52
CA HIS A 174 -6.28 -5.80 -0.73
C HIS A 174 -5.53 -5.76 0.60
N ARG A 175 -4.53 -6.66 0.78
CA ARG A 175 -3.70 -6.68 1.98
C ARG A 175 -2.54 -5.69 1.95
N LEU A 176 -2.14 -5.23 0.76
CA LEU A 176 -1.09 -4.24 0.57
C LEU A 176 -1.69 -2.93 0.05
N PRO A 177 -1.13 -1.77 0.39
CA PRO A 177 -1.54 -0.48 -0.19
C PRO A 177 -1.45 -0.51 -1.70
N ILE A 178 -2.42 0.08 -2.39
CA ILE A 178 -2.46 0.12 -3.85
C ILE A 178 -1.79 1.40 -4.35
N SER A 179 -0.76 1.26 -5.18
CA SER A 179 -0.05 2.39 -5.79
C SER A 179 -0.59 2.76 -7.18
N GLY A 180 -1.22 1.82 -7.90
CA GLY A 180 -1.72 2.11 -9.25
C GLY A 180 -2.68 1.07 -9.80
N LEU A 181 -3.43 1.50 -10.82
CA LEU A 181 -4.29 0.66 -11.63
C LEU A 181 -4.13 1.05 -13.09
N GLU A 182 -3.99 0.04 -13.93
CA GLU A 182 -4.00 0.18 -15.39
C GLU A 182 -5.08 -0.70 -15.97
N ILE A 183 -5.66 -0.23 -17.07
CA ILE A 183 -6.68 -0.96 -17.81
C ILE A 183 -6.18 -1.26 -19.23
N LYS A 184 -6.61 -2.37 -19.80
CA LYS A 184 -6.42 -2.70 -21.20
C LYS A 184 -7.76 -3.17 -21.79
N PRO A 185 -8.43 -2.31 -22.57
CA PRO A 185 -9.71 -2.61 -23.20
C PRO A 185 -9.62 -3.76 -24.19
N ALA A 186 -10.75 -4.40 -24.48
CA ALA A 186 -10.86 -5.45 -25.49
C ALA A 186 -10.27 -4.98 -26.84
N GLY A 187 -9.49 -5.86 -27.48
CA GLY A 187 -8.82 -5.55 -28.75
C GLY A 187 -7.64 -4.58 -28.68
N SER A 188 -7.35 -3.98 -27.51
CA SER A 188 -6.17 -3.13 -27.33
C SER A 188 -4.93 -3.94 -26.99
N SER A 189 -3.77 -3.52 -27.51
CA SER A 189 -2.46 -4.03 -27.10
C SER A 189 -1.82 -3.17 -26.00
N ALA A 190 -2.31 -1.94 -25.79
CA ALA A 190 -1.73 -0.97 -24.88
C ALA A 190 -2.43 -0.98 -23.51
N TRP A 191 -1.63 -0.80 -22.44
CA TRP A 191 -2.11 -0.50 -21.10
C TRP A 191 -2.32 1.01 -20.94
N ILE A 192 -3.41 1.40 -20.29
CA ILE A 192 -3.77 2.78 -19.99
C ILE A 192 -3.68 2.94 -18.47
N SER A 193 -2.80 3.79 -17.98
CA SER A 193 -2.74 4.16 -16.57
C SER A 193 -3.97 5.00 -16.20
N VAL A 194 -4.61 4.67 -15.09
CA VAL A 194 -5.84 5.32 -14.65
C VAL A 194 -5.58 6.08 -13.35
N ALA A 195 -5.92 7.36 -13.33
CA ALA A 195 -5.74 8.19 -12.17
C ALA A 195 -6.73 7.82 -11.05
N ARG A 196 -6.24 7.82 -9.80
CA ARG A 196 -7.09 7.69 -8.61
C ARG A 196 -7.69 9.05 -8.27
N THR A 197 -8.95 9.05 -7.87
CA THR A 197 -9.64 10.21 -7.29
C THR A 197 -9.51 10.21 -5.77
N ASP A 198 -9.78 11.35 -5.13
CA ASP A 198 -9.73 11.53 -3.67
C ASP A 198 -10.81 10.76 -2.90
N TYR A 199 -11.76 10.14 -3.62
CA TYR A 199 -12.78 9.25 -3.07
C TYR A 199 -12.55 7.76 -3.44
N ASN A 200 -11.29 7.40 -3.72
CA ASN A 200 -10.82 6.02 -3.90
C ASN A 200 -11.41 5.25 -5.08
N TYR A 201 -11.65 5.93 -6.20
CA TYR A 201 -11.92 5.28 -7.47
C TYR A 201 -10.84 5.64 -8.50
N PHE A 202 -10.44 4.67 -9.31
CA PHE A 202 -9.63 4.89 -10.50
C PHE A 202 -10.58 5.18 -11.66
N VAL A 203 -10.49 6.40 -12.23
CA VAL A 203 -11.47 6.90 -13.19
C VAL A 203 -10.87 7.08 -14.58
N HIS A 204 -11.42 6.38 -15.57
CA HIS A 204 -11.14 6.59 -16.98
C HIS A 204 -12.36 7.29 -17.61
N PRO A 205 -12.24 8.59 -17.97
CA PRO A 205 -13.39 9.40 -18.38
C PRO A 205 -13.74 9.31 -19.86
N ALA A 206 -13.01 8.47 -20.64
CA ALA A 206 -13.20 8.33 -22.08
C ALA A 206 -13.81 6.98 -22.45
N GLU A 207 -14.38 6.90 -23.66
CA GLU A 207 -14.90 5.67 -24.21
C GLU A 207 -13.80 4.61 -24.39
N ILE A 208 -14.10 3.38 -23.99
CA ILE A 208 -13.31 2.17 -24.28
C ILE A 208 -14.08 1.23 -25.18
N ALA A 209 -13.38 0.32 -25.86
CA ALA A 209 -14.01 -0.72 -26.66
C ALA A 209 -14.98 -1.57 -25.83
N ALA A 210 -16.09 -1.97 -26.43
CA ALA A 210 -17.04 -2.90 -25.81
C ALA A 210 -16.39 -4.25 -25.50
N GLY A 211 -16.82 -4.89 -24.43
CA GLY A 211 -16.36 -6.21 -24.02
C GLY A 211 -15.51 -6.21 -22.74
N PRO A 212 -14.83 -7.34 -22.46
CA PRO A 212 -14.10 -7.51 -21.21
C PRO A 212 -12.89 -6.58 -21.13
N LEU A 213 -12.57 -6.21 -19.90
CA LEU A 213 -11.50 -5.27 -19.54
C LEU A 213 -10.41 -6.01 -18.76
N GLN A 214 -9.18 -6.06 -19.28
CA GLN A 214 -8.06 -6.51 -18.45
C GLN A 214 -7.64 -5.38 -17.50
N VAL A 215 -7.32 -5.73 -16.26
CA VAL A 215 -6.83 -4.80 -15.26
C VAL A 215 -5.50 -5.29 -14.68
N ARG A 216 -4.58 -4.36 -14.44
CA ARG A 216 -3.34 -4.58 -13.72
C ARG A 216 -3.32 -3.68 -12.51
N VAL A 217 -3.31 -4.29 -11.32
CA VAL A 217 -3.24 -3.58 -10.05
C VAL A 217 -1.82 -3.69 -9.52
N THR A 218 -1.22 -2.57 -9.16
CA THR A 218 0.12 -2.49 -8.58
C THR A 218 0.02 -2.09 -7.12
N ALA A 219 0.61 -2.86 -6.23
CA ALA A 219 0.73 -2.53 -4.82
C ALA A 219 1.98 -1.69 -4.53
N LEU A 220 2.01 -1.06 -3.36
CA LEU A 220 3.24 -0.48 -2.81
C LEU A 220 4.33 -1.56 -2.74
N GLY A 221 5.53 -1.24 -3.23
CA GLY A 221 6.62 -2.23 -3.37
C GLY A 221 6.66 -2.92 -4.73
N GLY A 222 5.69 -2.64 -5.64
CA GLY A 222 5.74 -3.03 -7.05
C GLY A 222 5.15 -4.40 -7.38
N ALA A 223 4.63 -5.15 -6.41
CA ALA A 223 3.91 -6.39 -6.68
C ALA A 223 2.67 -6.11 -7.54
N THR A 224 2.38 -6.96 -8.52
CA THR A 224 1.28 -6.77 -9.47
C THR A 224 0.33 -7.96 -9.52
N LEU A 225 -0.96 -7.69 -9.70
CA LEU A 225 -2.00 -8.68 -10.00
C LEU A 225 -2.67 -8.34 -11.33
N LEU A 226 -3.01 -9.37 -12.09
CA LEU A 226 -3.68 -9.28 -13.37
C LEU A 226 -5.04 -9.99 -13.30
N ASP A 227 -6.10 -9.28 -13.64
CA ASP A 227 -7.45 -9.81 -13.71
C ASP A 227 -8.15 -9.41 -15.01
N THR A 228 -9.28 -10.06 -15.29
CA THR A 228 -10.17 -9.72 -16.38
C THR A 228 -11.56 -9.45 -15.81
N LEU A 229 -12.03 -8.24 -15.96
CA LEU A 229 -13.36 -7.82 -15.56
C LEU A 229 -14.34 -7.90 -16.75
N PRO A 230 -15.63 -8.06 -16.51
CA PRO A 230 -16.64 -7.90 -17.56
C PRO A 230 -16.63 -6.46 -18.10
N GLU A 231 -17.41 -6.20 -19.14
CA GLU A 231 -17.69 -4.83 -19.57
C GLU A 231 -18.16 -3.97 -18.39
N PRO A 232 -17.68 -2.73 -18.23
CA PRO A 232 -18.06 -1.87 -17.12
C PRO A 232 -19.57 -1.67 -16.98
N ALA A 233 -20.09 -1.97 -15.81
CA ALA A 233 -21.51 -1.81 -15.46
C ALA A 233 -21.62 -1.32 -14.00
N GLY A 234 -22.39 -0.26 -13.77
CA GLY A 234 -22.52 0.39 -12.48
C GLY A 234 -22.98 -0.54 -11.36
N GLY A 235 -22.36 -0.43 -10.19
CA GLY A 235 -22.66 -1.20 -8.99
C GLY A 235 -22.13 -2.64 -8.97
N VAL A 236 -21.62 -3.16 -10.09
CA VAL A 236 -21.14 -4.54 -10.17
C VAL A 236 -19.87 -4.74 -9.36
N VAL A 237 -19.84 -5.81 -8.57
CA VAL A 237 -18.66 -6.27 -7.83
C VAL A 237 -18.14 -7.56 -8.45
N VAL A 238 -16.85 -7.61 -8.73
CA VAL A 238 -16.17 -8.76 -9.32
C VAL A 238 -15.07 -9.24 -8.38
N GLN A 239 -15.05 -10.53 -8.07
CA GLN A 239 -13.94 -11.13 -7.33
C GLN A 239 -12.73 -11.31 -8.26
N GLY A 240 -11.56 -10.90 -7.81
CA GLY A 240 -10.31 -11.18 -8.47
C GLY A 240 -9.89 -12.65 -8.32
N LYS A 241 -8.74 -13.02 -8.89
CA LYS A 241 -8.24 -14.40 -8.87
C LYS A 241 -7.27 -14.67 -7.72
N ALA A 242 -6.61 -13.63 -7.23
CA ALA A 242 -5.52 -13.77 -6.25
C ALA A 242 -5.48 -12.60 -5.26
N GLN A 243 -4.67 -12.79 -4.22
CA GLN A 243 -4.26 -11.76 -3.27
C GLN A 243 -2.77 -11.48 -3.47
N PHE A 244 -2.32 -10.28 -3.08
CA PHE A 244 -0.89 -9.96 -3.00
C PHE A 244 -0.16 -10.89 -2.01
N PRO A 245 1.12 -11.20 -2.25
CA PRO A 245 1.93 -12.07 -1.39
C PRO A 245 2.17 -11.50 0.01
#